data_5a572269b045084a1b07b02f0e7125ca
#
_entry.id   5a572269b045084a1b07b02f0e7125ca
#
_cell.length_a   1.000
_cell.length_b   1.000
_cell.length_c   1.000
_cell.angle_alpha   90.00
_cell.angle_beta   90.00
_cell.angle_gamma   90.00
#
_symmetry.space_group_name_H-M   'P 1'
#
loop_
_entity.id
_entity.type
_entity.pdbx_description
1 polymer ?
#
loop_
_entity_poly.entity_id
_entity_poly.type
_entity_poly.pdbx_seq_one_letter_code
_entity_poly.pdbx_strand_id
1 'polypeptide(L)'
;MELMRTEGKFELGRIVATQHIMGQHFALALNNKDPELWSDFYRDRLYNHHWQGDWGDVCDEDKQANEDGLLNGGRLFSSYDIPEELKKKLRTHEEKIWIITEADRSCTTILFPSDN
;
A
#
# COMPACT_ATOMS: atom_id res chain seq x y z
N MET A 1 -13.80 19.90 18.43
CA MET A 1 -12.44 19.96 18.00
C MET A 1 -12.09 18.79 17.09
N GLU A 2 -11.45 19.11 16.07
CA GLU A 2 -11.09 18.12 15.12
C GLU A 2 -9.97 17.23 15.63
N LEU A 3 -10.08 15.96 15.36
CA LEU A 3 -8.98 15.06 15.65
C LEU A 3 -7.84 15.37 14.72
N MET A 4 -6.70 15.49 15.30
CA MET A 4 -5.52 15.78 14.52
C MET A 4 -5.08 14.51 13.82
N ARG A 5 -5.34 14.46 12.55
CA ARG A 5 -4.75 13.43 11.74
C ARG A 5 -3.40 13.95 11.28
N THR A 6 -2.36 13.17 11.48
CA THR A 6 -1.07 13.52 10.97
C THR A 6 -1.12 13.43 9.45
N GLU A 7 -0.91 14.54 8.79
CA GLU A 7 -0.86 14.53 7.34
C GLU A 7 0.45 13.91 6.89
N GLY A 8 0.41 13.32 5.71
CA GLY A 8 1.59 12.71 5.13
C GLY A 8 2.50 13.74 4.48
N LYS A 9 3.54 13.25 3.87
CA LYS A 9 4.58 14.09 3.26
C LYS A 9 4.23 14.56 1.86
N PHE A 10 3.12 14.09 1.29
CA PHE A 10 2.71 14.41 -0.07
C PHE A 10 1.21 14.16 -0.20
N GLU A 11 0.65 14.52 -1.35
CA GLU A 11 -0.76 14.27 -1.59
C GLU A 11 -0.95 12.90 -2.22
N LEU A 12 -1.91 12.13 -1.70
CA LEU A 12 -2.21 10.79 -2.20
C LEU A 12 -3.07 10.81 -3.46
N GLY A 13 -3.84 11.86 -3.65
CA GLY A 13 -4.81 11.91 -4.73
C GLY A 13 -5.89 10.87 -4.52
N ARG A 14 -6.44 10.35 -5.62
CA ARG A 14 -7.46 9.32 -5.53
C ARG A 14 -6.80 7.98 -5.17
N ILE A 15 -7.38 7.30 -4.19
CA ILE A 15 -6.84 6.02 -3.74
C ILE A 15 -7.62 4.90 -4.43
N VAL A 16 -6.90 4.01 -5.09
CA VAL A 16 -7.50 2.86 -5.77
C VAL A 16 -6.77 1.58 -5.39
N ALA A 17 -7.48 0.47 -5.46
CA ALA A 17 -6.90 -0.85 -5.22
C ALA A 17 -7.33 -1.73 -6.39
N THR A 18 -6.43 -2.62 -6.84
CA THR A 18 -6.73 -3.49 -7.97
C THR A 18 -7.80 -4.51 -7.58
N GLN A 19 -8.43 -5.10 -8.59
CA GLN A 19 -9.41 -6.16 -8.36
C GLN A 19 -8.77 -7.34 -7.63
N HIS A 20 -7.52 -7.62 -7.90
CA HIS A 20 -6.79 -8.70 -7.24
C HIS A 20 -6.67 -8.42 -5.72
N ILE A 21 -6.32 -7.17 -5.35
CA ILE A 21 -6.28 -6.75 -3.95
C ILE A 21 -7.66 -6.89 -3.32
N MET A 22 -8.67 -6.35 -3.98
CA MET A 22 -10.04 -6.37 -3.44
C MET A 22 -10.61 -7.78 -3.33
N GLY A 23 -10.19 -8.66 -4.24
CA GLY A 23 -10.68 -10.04 -4.26
C GLY A 23 -10.31 -10.84 -3.02
N GLN A 24 -9.29 -10.44 -2.28
CA GLN A 24 -8.88 -11.16 -1.08
C GLN A 24 -9.93 -11.07 0.05
N HIS A 25 -10.82 -10.09 0.00
CA HIS A 25 -11.94 -10.02 0.93
C HIS A 25 -12.82 -11.26 0.80
N PHE A 26 -13.06 -11.71 -0.43
CA PHE A 26 -13.85 -12.92 -0.67
C PHE A 26 -13.15 -14.16 -0.10
N ALA A 27 -11.84 -14.22 -0.26
CA ALA A 27 -11.08 -15.36 0.26
C ALA A 27 -11.22 -15.46 1.77
N LEU A 28 -11.15 -14.34 2.46
CA LEU A 28 -11.31 -14.34 3.91
C LEU A 28 -12.74 -14.72 4.31
N ALA A 29 -13.73 -14.17 3.63
CA ALA A 29 -15.12 -14.46 3.92
C ALA A 29 -15.44 -15.94 3.68
N LEU A 30 -14.92 -16.52 2.60
CA LEU A 30 -15.13 -17.94 2.30
C LEU A 30 -14.55 -18.86 3.35
N ASN A 31 -13.51 -18.41 4.06
CA ASN A 31 -12.86 -19.19 5.10
C ASN A 31 -13.36 -18.82 6.49
N ASN A 32 -14.49 -18.13 6.58
CA ASN A 32 -15.07 -17.68 7.86
C ASN A 32 -14.10 -16.80 8.65
N LYS A 33 -13.33 -16.00 7.92
CA LYS A 33 -12.42 -15.02 8.51
C LYS A 33 -12.96 -13.63 8.28
N ASP A 34 -12.48 -12.68 9.07
CA ASP A 34 -12.90 -11.30 8.97
C ASP A 34 -12.21 -10.62 7.79
N PRO A 35 -12.95 -10.18 6.77
CA PRO A 35 -12.34 -9.46 5.64
C PRO A 35 -11.60 -8.18 6.04
N GLU A 36 -11.96 -7.59 7.19
CA GLU A 36 -11.29 -6.39 7.66
C GLU A 36 -9.82 -6.61 8.02
N LEU A 37 -9.43 -7.87 8.28
CA LEU A 37 -8.03 -8.18 8.52
C LEU A 37 -7.16 -7.72 7.33
N TRP A 38 -7.68 -7.89 6.13
CA TRP A 38 -6.95 -7.53 4.91
C TRP A 38 -6.96 -6.01 4.69
N SER A 39 -8.13 -5.40 4.79
CA SER A 39 -8.22 -3.96 4.57
C SER A 39 -7.49 -3.16 5.66
N ASP A 40 -7.51 -3.63 6.90
CA ASP A 40 -6.75 -2.99 7.97
C ASP A 40 -5.26 -3.02 7.67
N PHE A 41 -4.78 -4.14 7.13
CA PHE A 41 -3.37 -4.27 6.78
C PHE A 41 -2.96 -3.26 5.72
N TYR A 42 -3.64 -3.22 4.57
CA TYR A 42 -3.16 -2.35 3.50
C TYR A 42 -3.43 -0.88 3.78
N ARG A 43 -4.47 -0.57 4.57
CA ARG A 43 -4.70 0.81 5.00
C ARG A 43 -3.61 1.30 5.94
N ASP A 44 -3.18 0.44 6.85
CA ASP A 44 -2.08 0.77 7.74
C ASP A 44 -0.81 1.07 6.94
N ARG A 45 -0.51 0.22 5.95
CA ARG A 45 0.67 0.43 5.12
C ARG A 45 0.57 1.70 4.30
N LEU A 46 -0.64 2.06 3.87
CA LEU A 46 -0.85 3.28 3.11
C LEU A 46 -0.67 4.53 3.97
N TYR A 47 -1.42 4.61 5.07
CA TYR A 47 -1.50 5.85 5.84
C TYR A 47 -0.37 6.01 6.86
N ASN A 48 0.07 4.92 7.45
CA ASN A 48 1.06 4.99 8.53
C ASN A 48 2.49 4.69 8.05
N HIS A 49 2.65 4.27 6.82
CA HIS A 49 3.96 3.97 6.26
C HIS A 49 4.23 4.73 4.97
N HIS A 50 3.60 4.37 3.88
CA HIS A 50 3.83 5.01 2.57
C HIS A 50 3.66 6.54 2.64
N TRP A 51 2.55 6.99 3.17
CA TRP A 51 2.23 8.42 3.28
C TRP A 51 3.21 9.16 4.17
N GLN A 52 3.86 8.47 5.09
CA GLN A 52 4.85 9.05 6.00
C GLN A 52 6.28 8.95 5.49
N GLY A 53 6.47 8.43 4.29
CA GLY A 53 7.80 8.29 3.72
C GLY A 53 8.54 7.06 4.20
N ASP A 54 7.82 6.10 4.76
CA ASP A 54 8.38 4.80 5.10
C ASP A 54 8.09 3.87 3.93
N TRP A 55 9.08 3.70 3.08
CA TRP A 55 8.92 3.01 1.80
C TRP A 55 8.93 1.50 1.91
N GLY A 56 9.14 0.96 3.11
CA GLY A 56 9.12 -0.47 3.35
C GLY A 56 10.34 -1.17 2.80
N ASP A 57 10.10 -2.28 2.12
CA ASP A 57 11.15 -3.19 1.67
C ASP A 57 11.54 -2.92 0.22
N VAL A 58 12.02 -1.72 -0.05
CA VAL A 58 12.56 -1.37 -1.37
C VAL A 58 14.06 -1.23 -1.25
N CYS A 59 14.76 -1.36 -2.38
CA CYS A 59 16.21 -1.24 -2.39
C CYS A 59 16.62 0.22 -2.14
N ASP A 60 17.90 0.41 -1.83
CA ASP A 60 18.41 1.74 -1.52
C ASP A 60 18.25 2.71 -2.69
N GLU A 61 18.41 2.21 -3.91
CA GLU A 61 18.22 3.05 -5.09
C GLU A 61 16.78 3.55 -5.21
N ASP A 62 15.81 2.69 -4.91
CA ASP A 62 14.41 3.09 -4.94
C ASP A 62 14.08 4.04 -3.80
N LYS A 63 14.67 3.84 -2.62
CA LYS A 63 14.51 4.76 -1.51
C LYS A 63 14.99 6.15 -1.90
N GLN A 64 16.16 6.20 -2.53
CA GLN A 64 16.72 7.47 -2.95
C GLN A 64 15.86 8.12 -4.03
N ALA A 65 15.37 7.33 -4.98
CA ALA A 65 14.48 7.83 -6.01
C ALA A 65 13.21 8.42 -5.41
N ASN A 66 12.67 7.78 -4.37
CA ASN A 66 11.50 8.30 -3.67
C ASN A 66 11.80 9.63 -2.98
N GLU A 67 12.95 9.72 -2.31
CA GLU A 67 13.33 10.97 -1.63
C GLU A 67 13.49 12.10 -2.65
N ASP A 68 14.10 11.80 -3.78
CA ASP A 68 14.23 12.77 -4.87
C ASP A 68 12.85 13.13 -5.41
N GLY A 69 11.95 12.15 -5.51
CA GLY A 69 10.60 12.37 -5.98
C GLY A 69 9.78 13.26 -5.06
N LEU A 70 10.02 13.20 -3.76
CA LEU A 70 9.36 14.09 -2.81
C LEU A 70 9.74 15.54 -3.05
N LEU A 71 11.01 15.77 -3.39
CA LEU A 71 11.53 17.12 -3.61
C LEU A 71 11.19 17.66 -4.99
N ASN A 72 11.23 16.81 -6.01
CA ASN A 72 11.22 17.25 -7.40
C ASN A 72 10.01 16.75 -8.20
N GLY A 73 9.09 16.03 -7.55
CA GLY A 73 7.88 15.56 -8.22
C GLY A 73 8.11 14.34 -9.07
N GLY A 74 8.42 13.22 -8.44
CA GLY A 74 8.54 11.95 -9.11
C GLY A 74 7.53 10.95 -8.57
N ARG A 75 7.41 9.81 -9.24
CA ARG A 75 6.60 8.71 -8.82
C ARG A 75 7.16 8.12 -7.52
N LEU A 76 6.29 7.78 -6.58
CA LEU A 76 6.69 7.22 -5.29
C LEU A 76 6.25 5.78 -5.19
N PHE A 77 7.14 4.91 -4.71
CA PHE A 77 6.93 3.48 -4.72
C PHE A 77 7.31 2.85 -3.39
N SER A 78 6.38 2.10 -2.80
CA SER A 78 6.63 1.36 -1.57
C SER A 78 6.33 -0.12 -1.77
N SER A 79 7.01 -0.95 -1.00
CA SER A 79 6.82 -2.40 -1.02
C SER A 79 6.77 -2.90 0.43
N TYR A 80 5.76 -3.70 0.75
CA TYR A 80 5.59 -4.21 2.12
C TYR A 80 5.28 -5.69 2.10
N ASP A 81 5.94 -6.45 2.98
CA ASP A 81 5.68 -7.87 3.11
C ASP A 81 4.31 -8.10 3.73
N ILE A 82 3.60 -9.09 3.24
CA ILE A 82 2.35 -9.53 3.86
C ILE A 82 2.73 -10.42 5.04
N PRO A 83 2.23 -10.13 6.25
CA PRO A 83 2.55 -10.98 7.42
C PRO A 83 2.14 -12.43 7.17
N GLU A 84 2.96 -13.36 7.65
CA GLU A 84 2.73 -14.79 7.44
C GLU A 84 1.33 -15.24 7.86
N GLU A 85 0.89 -14.76 9.02
CA GLU A 85 -0.42 -15.17 9.54
C GLU A 85 -1.55 -14.71 8.65
N LEU A 86 -1.43 -13.53 8.07
CA LEU A 86 -2.43 -13.02 7.15
C LEU A 86 -2.32 -13.74 5.81
N LYS A 87 -1.10 -13.96 5.33
CA LYS A 87 -0.86 -14.61 4.05
C LYS A 87 -1.50 -15.99 3.99
N LYS A 88 -1.47 -16.72 5.08
CA LYS A 88 -2.08 -18.06 5.15
C LYS A 88 -3.59 -18.03 4.94
N LYS A 89 -4.22 -16.91 5.20
CA LYS A 89 -5.68 -16.78 5.10
C LYS A 89 -6.13 -16.29 3.74
N LEU A 90 -5.22 -15.79 2.93
CA LEU A 90 -5.52 -15.25 1.62
C LEU A 90 -5.45 -16.35 0.56
N ARG A 91 -6.11 -16.09 -0.58
CA ARG A 91 -6.03 -16.99 -1.73
C ARG A 91 -5.15 -16.38 -2.80
N THR A 92 -3.87 -16.28 -2.47
CA THR A 92 -2.90 -15.74 -3.39
C THR A 92 -1.53 -16.29 -3.03
N HIS A 93 -0.64 -16.33 -4.03
CA HIS A 93 0.75 -16.70 -3.81
C HIS A 93 1.63 -15.46 -3.65
N GLU A 94 1.01 -14.28 -3.63
CA GLU A 94 1.74 -13.04 -3.50
C GLU A 94 2.34 -12.91 -2.10
N GLU A 95 3.56 -12.38 -2.06
CA GLU A 95 4.28 -12.22 -0.79
C GLU A 95 4.24 -10.80 -0.29
N LYS A 96 3.96 -9.85 -1.18
CA LYS A 96 4.07 -8.41 -0.91
C LYS A 96 2.91 -7.66 -1.53
N ILE A 97 2.69 -6.46 -0.99
CA ILE A 97 1.88 -5.47 -1.72
C ILE A 97 2.77 -4.31 -2.10
N TRP A 98 2.41 -3.64 -3.16
CA TRP A 98 3.05 -2.41 -3.59
C TRP A 98 2.07 -1.26 -3.45
N ILE A 99 2.58 -0.07 -3.16
CA ILE A 99 1.78 1.15 -3.12
C ILE A 99 2.53 2.18 -3.96
N ILE A 100 1.87 2.72 -4.97
CA ILE A 100 2.47 3.62 -5.94
C ILE A 100 1.66 4.89 -6.02
N THR A 101 2.32 6.05 -5.84
CA THR A 101 1.70 7.36 -6.05
C THR A 101 2.29 7.96 -7.32
N GLU A 102 1.43 8.39 -8.23
CA GLU A 102 1.87 8.94 -9.50
C GLU A 102 2.60 10.27 -9.31
N ALA A 103 3.44 10.60 -10.28
CA ALA A 103 4.29 11.79 -10.19
C ALA A 103 3.49 13.09 -10.00
N ASP A 104 2.33 13.19 -10.63
CA ASP A 104 1.47 14.35 -10.51
C ASP A 104 0.56 14.32 -9.28
N ARG A 105 0.70 13.30 -8.45
CA ARG A 105 -0.09 13.11 -7.22
C ARG A 105 -1.59 12.96 -7.47
N SER A 106 -1.96 12.55 -8.67
CA SER A 106 -3.38 12.37 -9.01
C SER A 106 -3.98 11.11 -8.44
N CYS A 107 -3.15 10.12 -8.16
CA CYS A 107 -3.65 8.79 -7.81
C CYS A 107 -2.60 7.99 -7.04
N THR A 108 -3.08 7.23 -6.05
CA THR A 108 -2.25 6.25 -5.34
C THR A 108 -2.91 4.90 -5.48
N THR A 109 -2.16 3.91 -5.95
CA THR A 109 -2.67 2.58 -6.24
C THR A 109 -2.07 1.55 -5.29
N ILE A 110 -2.92 0.69 -4.74
CA ILE A 110 -2.51 -0.47 -3.96
C ILE A 110 -2.67 -1.68 -4.87
N LEU A 111 -1.60 -2.45 -5.03
CA LEU A 111 -1.58 -3.56 -5.98
C LEU A 111 -0.65 -4.66 -5.51
N PHE A 112 -0.81 -5.84 -6.11
CA PHE A 112 0.20 -6.89 -5.98
C PHE A 112 1.24 -6.68 -7.07
N PRO A 113 2.49 -7.12 -6.86
CA PRO A 113 3.52 -7.01 -7.91
C PRO A 113 3.08 -7.58 -9.26
N SER A 114 2.32 -8.67 -9.25
CA SER A 114 1.85 -9.30 -10.49
C SER A 114 0.80 -8.47 -11.22
N ASP A 115 0.21 -7.50 -10.57
CA ASP A 115 -0.81 -6.64 -11.18
C ASP A 115 -0.19 -5.50 -12.00
N ASN A 116 1.11 -5.34 -11.86
CA ASN A 116 1.78 -4.20 -12.50
C ASN A 116 2.11 -4.49 -13.98
#